data_de68426691e26399db266595532e3358
#
_entry.id   de68426691e26399db266595532e3358
#
_cell.length_a   1.000
_cell.length_b   1.000
_cell.length_c   1.000
_cell.angle_alpha   90.00
_cell.angle_beta   90.00
_cell.angle_gamma   90.00
#
_symmetry.space_group_name_H-M   'P 1'
#
loop_
_entity.id
_entity.type
_entity.pdbx_description
1 polymer ?
#
loop_
_entity_poly.entity_id
_entity_poly.type
_entity_poly.pdbx_seq_one_letter_code
_entity_poly.pdbx_strand_id
1 'polypeptide(L)'
;MCIPYRLPPPAIMRNWVLPEYIEDILPPEARGIESLRARLLELFRVHGYELVMPPLLEYTESLLTGTGHDMDLRTFKLVDQLSGRTMGLRADITPQVARIDAHLLNRAGVTRLCYCGPVLHTRPAGLTSTREPLQIGAEIYGHAGIDSDLEIQRLLTQALELCRLPGVRLDIGHVAVFRALAQRSGVSPGLEADLFAGLQAKDVSGLQALTKGLDKATRSAILLLPELYGGREVIARARRELPEHAQITRALADLDRLTATQDIPVSIDLADLRGYHYHSGAAFAAYCARLPNAVALGGRYDGVGKAFGRARPATGFTLYLLELARLAPAEPAPACIRAPRASDPTLAAAMARLRRAGEVVIQDLPGHENESDEGRCTHALVKQKGKWQVREL
;
A
#
# COMPACT_ATOMS: atom_id res chain seq x y z
N MET A 1 52.03 -11.27 -32.47
CA MET A 1 50.84 -10.80 -33.21
C MET A 1 49.83 -10.24 -32.16
N CYS A 2 49.88 -8.93 -31.90
CA CYS A 2 48.97 -8.30 -30.92
C CYS A 2 47.63 -8.01 -31.58
N ILE A 3 46.58 -8.58 -31.01
CA ILE A 3 45.17 -8.32 -31.40
C ILE A 3 44.85 -6.93 -30.87
N PRO A 4 44.48 -5.94 -31.68
CA PRO A 4 44.08 -4.63 -31.19
C PRO A 4 42.75 -4.74 -30.43
N TYR A 5 42.80 -4.34 -29.16
CA TYR A 5 41.63 -4.18 -28.31
C TYR A 5 40.74 -3.08 -28.91
N ARG A 6 39.64 -3.44 -29.57
CA ARG A 6 38.63 -2.46 -29.99
C ARG A 6 37.88 -2.03 -28.72
N LEU A 7 38.07 -0.78 -28.33
CA LEU A 7 37.20 -0.13 -27.35
C LEU A 7 35.73 -0.25 -27.84
N PRO A 8 34.79 -0.60 -26.97
CA PRO A 8 33.39 -0.54 -27.33
C PRO A 8 33.03 0.87 -27.77
N PRO A 9 32.09 1.05 -28.73
CA PRO A 9 31.67 2.38 -29.14
C PRO A 9 31.17 3.16 -27.91
N PRO A 10 31.37 4.48 -27.84
CA PRO A 10 30.88 5.29 -26.73
C PRO A 10 29.38 5.03 -26.58
N ALA A 11 28.95 4.70 -25.37
CA ALA A 11 27.53 4.55 -25.07
C ALA A 11 26.85 5.84 -25.49
N ILE A 12 26.00 5.76 -26.52
CA ILE A 12 25.15 6.89 -26.91
C ILE A 12 24.32 7.18 -25.68
N MET A 13 24.63 8.27 -24.97
CA MET A 13 23.77 8.73 -23.86
C MET A 13 22.42 9.03 -24.45
N ARG A 14 21.48 8.12 -24.22
CA ARG A 14 20.08 8.31 -24.63
C ARG A 14 19.50 9.37 -23.72
N ASN A 15 19.17 10.54 -24.26
CA ASN A 15 18.64 11.70 -23.52
C ASN A 15 17.24 11.46 -22.90
N TRP A 16 16.71 10.26 -23.01
CA TRP A 16 15.37 9.86 -22.53
C TRP A 16 15.41 8.67 -21.57
N VAL A 17 16.51 8.45 -20.85
CA VAL A 17 16.61 7.40 -19.82
C VAL A 17 15.90 7.88 -18.55
N LEU A 18 15.02 7.05 -18.02
CA LEU A 18 14.38 7.29 -16.73
C LEU A 18 15.37 7.05 -15.57
N PRO A 19 15.14 7.68 -14.41
CA PRO A 19 15.88 7.36 -13.20
C PRO A 19 15.74 5.88 -12.80
N GLU A 20 16.74 5.35 -12.09
CA GLU A 20 16.67 3.99 -11.57
C GLU A 20 15.44 3.76 -10.69
N TYR A 21 14.79 2.60 -10.86
CA TYR A 21 13.55 2.20 -10.16
C TYR A 21 12.33 3.09 -10.44
N ILE A 22 12.35 3.83 -11.57
CA ILE A 22 11.19 4.54 -12.13
C ILE A 22 10.98 4.00 -13.54
N GLU A 23 9.74 3.74 -13.92
CA GLU A 23 9.38 3.09 -15.18
C GLU A 23 8.10 3.66 -15.79
N ASP A 24 8.00 3.59 -17.12
CA ASP A 24 6.75 3.87 -17.82
C ASP A 24 5.82 2.66 -17.71
N ILE A 25 4.56 2.90 -17.40
CA ILE A 25 3.53 1.88 -17.37
C ILE A 25 2.82 1.85 -18.72
N LEU A 26 2.95 0.74 -19.45
CA LEU A 26 2.44 0.59 -20.79
C LEU A 26 0.93 0.20 -20.83
N PRO A 27 0.23 0.39 -21.98
CA PRO A 27 -1.22 0.28 -22.06
C PRO A 27 -1.87 -0.99 -21.47
N PRO A 28 -1.36 -2.20 -21.65
CA PRO A 28 -1.96 -3.39 -21.04
C PRO A 28 -1.93 -3.35 -19.51
N GLU A 29 -0.79 -2.98 -18.93
CA GLU A 29 -0.58 -2.87 -17.48
C GLU A 29 -1.39 -1.70 -16.91
N ALA A 30 -1.34 -0.53 -17.55
CA ALA A 30 -2.09 0.65 -17.11
C ALA A 30 -3.60 0.37 -17.03
N ARG A 31 -4.14 -0.37 -18.01
CA ARG A 31 -5.56 -0.77 -18.00
C ARG A 31 -5.87 -1.68 -16.81
N GLY A 32 -5.02 -2.67 -16.51
CA GLY A 32 -5.19 -3.56 -15.36
C GLY A 32 -5.16 -2.80 -14.03
N ILE A 33 -4.24 -1.83 -13.89
CA ILE A 33 -4.13 -0.97 -12.71
C ILE A 33 -5.40 -0.14 -12.53
N GLU A 34 -5.89 0.53 -13.58
CA GLU A 34 -7.10 1.37 -13.49
C GLU A 34 -8.36 0.56 -13.22
N SER A 35 -8.49 -0.63 -13.80
CA SER A 35 -9.59 -1.54 -13.50
C SER A 35 -9.57 -1.96 -12.03
N LEU A 36 -8.42 -2.39 -11.51
CA LEU A 36 -8.28 -2.78 -10.11
C LEU A 36 -8.53 -1.60 -9.17
N ARG A 37 -7.98 -0.41 -9.51
CA ARG A 37 -8.22 0.82 -8.77
C ARG A 37 -9.71 1.14 -8.66
N ALA A 38 -10.44 1.09 -9.75
CA ALA A 38 -11.88 1.39 -9.78
C ALA A 38 -12.67 0.41 -8.90
N ARG A 39 -12.36 -0.89 -8.96
CA ARG A 39 -13.00 -1.94 -8.16
C ARG A 39 -12.72 -1.79 -6.67
N LEU A 40 -11.50 -1.46 -6.28
CA LEU A 40 -11.13 -1.22 -4.87
C LEU A 40 -11.80 0.05 -4.32
N LEU A 41 -11.81 1.13 -5.08
CA LEU A 41 -12.51 2.35 -4.65
C LEU A 41 -14.03 2.14 -4.54
N GLU A 42 -14.61 1.34 -5.41
CA GLU A 42 -16.04 0.97 -5.30
C GLU A 42 -16.30 0.10 -4.07
N LEU A 43 -15.41 -0.87 -3.76
CA LEU A 43 -15.47 -1.63 -2.51
C LEU A 43 -15.47 -0.69 -1.30
N PHE A 44 -14.55 0.27 -1.25
CA PHE A 44 -14.48 1.22 -0.13
C PHE A 44 -15.72 2.11 -0.05
N ARG A 45 -16.20 2.60 -1.20
CA ARG A 45 -17.42 3.43 -1.28
C ARG A 45 -18.66 2.72 -0.70
N VAL A 46 -18.88 1.44 -1.05
CA VAL A 46 -20.04 0.69 -0.55
C VAL A 46 -19.92 0.32 0.93
N HIS A 47 -18.72 0.41 1.52
CA HIS A 47 -18.48 0.32 2.96
C HIS A 47 -18.54 1.68 3.67
N GLY A 48 -18.92 2.76 2.96
CA GLY A 48 -19.11 4.09 3.53
C GLY A 48 -17.84 4.92 3.69
N TYR A 49 -16.74 4.56 2.99
CA TYR A 49 -15.52 5.36 2.98
C TYR A 49 -15.61 6.48 1.94
N GLU A 50 -15.33 7.69 2.37
CA GLU A 50 -15.32 8.89 1.53
C GLU A 50 -13.92 9.10 0.93
N LEU A 51 -13.86 9.27 -0.39
CA LEU A 51 -12.59 9.49 -1.10
C LEU A 51 -12.05 10.89 -0.82
N VAL A 52 -10.77 10.97 -0.43
CA VAL A 52 -10.01 12.21 -0.31
C VAL A 52 -8.81 12.20 -1.24
N MET A 53 -8.42 13.36 -1.75
CA MET A 53 -7.30 13.52 -2.67
C MET A 53 -6.32 14.58 -2.15
N PRO A 54 -5.42 14.24 -1.23
CA PRO A 54 -4.40 15.17 -0.76
C PRO A 54 -3.38 15.49 -1.86
N PRO A 55 -2.75 16.68 -1.83
CA PRO A 55 -1.76 17.08 -2.84
C PRO A 55 -0.49 16.22 -2.77
N LEU A 56 0.18 16.04 -3.91
CA LEU A 56 1.47 15.35 -3.99
C LEU A 56 2.60 16.15 -3.34
N LEU A 57 2.51 17.47 -3.38
CA LEU A 57 3.54 18.42 -2.99
C LEU A 57 3.02 19.29 -1.83
N GLU A 58 3.79 19.36 -0.73
CA GLU A 58 3.51 20.24 0.41
C GLU A 58 4.81 20.86 0.94
N TYR A 59 4.72 21.90 1.76
CA TYR A 59 5.88 22.35 2.52
C TYR A 59 6.38 21.25 3.45
N THR A 60 7.70 21.09 3.55
CA THR A 60 8.30 20.01 4.36
C THR A 60 7.87 20.05 5.80
N GLU A 61 7.69 21.26 6.39
CA GLU A 61 7.21 21.40 7.76
C GLU A 61 5.81 20.81 7.95
N SER A 62 4.91 20.95 6.96
CA SER A 62 3.58 20.36 6.98
C SER A 62 3.62 18.87 6.75
N LEU A 63 4.37 18.46 5.71
CA LEU A 63 4.42 17.06 5.26
C LEU A 63 5.03 16.12 6.30
N LEU A 64 6.05 16.59 7.03
CA LEU A 64 6.78 15.81 8.03
C LEU A 64 6.24 15.97 9.45
N THR A 65 5.21 16.79 9.64
CA THR A 65 4.55 16.95 10.94
C THR A 65 3.96 15.64 11.43
N GLY A 66 4.36 15.19 12.61
CA GLY A 66 3.89 13.95 13.23
C GLY A 66 4.45 12.66 12.63
N THR A 67 5.41 12.77 11.70
CA THR A 67 6.11 11.61 11.12
C THR A 67 7.48 11.38 11.78
N GLY A 68 8.02 10.17 11.66
CA GLY A 68 9.35 9.84 12.19
C GLY A 68 10.49 10.30 11.26
N HIS A 69 11.73 10.20 11.76
CA HIS A 69 12.95 10.52 11.01
C HIS A 69 13.08 9.73 9.69
N ASP A 70 12.62 8.48 9.67
CA ASP A 70 12.64 7.64 8.46
C ASP A 70 11.82 8.23 7.30
N MET A 71 10.71 8.92 7.61
CA MET A 71 9.90 9.59 6.60
C MET A 71 10.64 10.77 5.98
N ASP A 72 11.39 11.53 6.79
CA ASP A 72 12.22 12.64 6.32
C ASP A 72 13.29 12.16 5.34
N LEU A 73 13.96 11.05 5.61
CA LEU A 73 14.97 10.43 4.74
C LEU A 73 14.38 9.92 3.41
N ARG A 74 13.11 9.49 3.42
CA ARG A 74 12.41 8.98 2.24
C ARG A 74 11.78 10.07 1.38
N THR A 75 11.69 11.30 1.87
CA THR A 75 11.03 12.42 1.21
C THR A 75 11.97 13.16 0.27
N PHE A 76 11.60 13.28 -1.01
CA PHE A 76 12.26 14.19 -1.94
C PHE A 76 11.98 15.64 -1.55
N LYS A 77 13.03 16.46 -1.48
CA LYS A 77 12.95 17.86 -1.12
C LYS A 77 13.34 18.73 -2.30
N LEU A 78 12.60 19.82 -2.50
CA LEU A 78 12.85 20.82 -3.54
C LEU A 78 12.56 22.23 -3.00
N VAL A 79 13.11 23.22 -3.68
CA VAL A 79 12.89 24.64 -3.34
C VAL A 79 11.74 25.17 -4.19
N ASP A 80 10.74 25.74 -3.53
CA ASP A 80 9.65 26.45 -4.20
C ASP A 80 10.17 27.75 -4.82
N GLN A 81 10.04 27.89 -6.12
CA GLN A 81 10.52 29.07 -6.86
C GLN A 81 9.67 30.33 -6.54
N LEU A 82 8.45 30.18 -6.01
CA LEU A 82 7.59 31.31 -5.68
C LEU A 82 7.89 31.89 -4.29
N SER A 83 8.14 31.04 -3.31
CA SER A 83 8.31 31.46 -1.92
C SER A 83 9.72 31.30 -1.36
N GLY A 84 10.60 30.58 -2.06
CA GLY A 84 11.94 30.22 -1.57
C GLY A 84 11.93 29.17 -0.45
N ARG A 85 10.75 28.64 -0.04
CA ARG A 85 10.62 27.63 1.02
C ARG A 85 10.92 26.23 0.49
N THR A 86 11.30 25.36 1.40
CA THR A 86 11.49 23.92 1.08
C THR A 86 10.15 23.20 1.04
N MET A 87 9.89 22.52 -0.06
CA MET A 87 8.77 21.61 -0.25
C MET A 87 9.23 20.16 -0.30
N GLY A 88 8.34 19.22 -0.06
CA GLY A 88 8.56 17.79 -0.20
C GLY A 88 7.50 17.12 -1.06
N LEU A 89 7.92 16.08 -1.80
CA LEU A 89 7.00 15.14 -2.42
C LEU A 89 6.62 14.08 -1.38
N ARG A 90 5.34 13.82 -1.20
CA ARG A 90 4.86 12.87 -0.18
C ARG A 90 5.47 11.48 -0.38
N ALA A 91 5.97 10.90 0.70
CA ALA A 91 6.45 9.51 0.73
C ALA A 91 5.40 8.53 1.30
N ASP A 92 4.31 9.06 1.88
CA ASP A 92 3.14 8.33 2.37
C ASP A 92 1.91 9.24 2.35
N ILE A 93 0.72 8.67 2.11
CA ILE A 93 -0.55 9.43 2.05
C ILE A 93 -1.21 9.49 3.43
N THR A 94 -1.05 8.49 4.30
CA THR A 94 -1.74 8.39 5.60
C THR A 94 -1.59 9.64 6.48
N PRO A 95 -0.40 10.28 6.63
CA PRO A 95 -0.28 11.50 7.44
C PRO A 95 -1.11 12.66 6.90
N GLN A 96 -1.23 12.78 5.57
CA GLN A 96 -2.05 13.81 4.94
C GLN A 96 -3.55 13.57 5.18
N VAL A 97 -4.00 12.31 5.16
CA VAL A 97 -5.40 11.94 5.47
C VAL A 97 -5.70 12.21 6.94
N ALA A 98 -4.78 11.92 7.85
CA ALA A 98 -4.90 12.27 9.27
C ALA A 98 -5.02 13.80 9.47
N ARG A 99 -4.26 14.60 8.73
CA ARG A 99 -4.37 16.07 8.73
C ARG A 99 -5.74 16.53 8.21
N ILE A 100 -6.25 15.90 7.15
CA ILE A 100 -7.58 16.21 6.59
C ILE A 100 -8.67 15.94 7.64
N ASP A 101 -8.64 14.78 8.31
CA ASP A 101 -9.60 14.46 9.37
C ASP A 101 -9.50 15.43 10.54
N ALA A 102 -8.29 15.65 11.05
CA ALA A 102 -8.08 16.42 12.27
C ALA A 102 -8.34 17.92 12.09
N HIS A 103 -7.95 18.49 10.96
CA HIS A 103 -7.90 19.94 10.73
C HIS A 103 -8.99 20.44 9.76
N LEU A 104 -9.25 19.75 8.64
CA LEU A 104 -10.16 20.24 7.61
C LEU A 104 -11.59 19.75 7.81
N LEU A 105 -11.81 18.46 8.01
CA LEU A 105 -13.15 17.91 8.24
C LEU A 105 -13.62 18.14 9.67
N ASN A 106 -12.75 17.92 10.64
CA ASN A 106 -12.97 18.15 12.07
C ASN A 106 -14.32 17.62 12.61
N ARG A 107 -14.75 16.46 12.13
CA ARG A 107 -16.04 15.84 12.51
C ARG A 107 -15.97 15.29 13.94
N ALA A 108 -17.08 15.38 14.69
CA ALA A 108 -17.16 14.87 16.07
C ALA A 108 -17.25 13.33 16.12
N GLY A 109 -17.97 12.73 15.18
CA GLY A 109 -18.22 11.27 15.12
C GLY A 109 -17.11 10.47 14.47
N VAL A 110 -17.40 9.20 14.20
CA VAL A 110 -16.50 8.32 13.44
C VAL A 110 -16.44 8.77 11.99
N THR A 111 -15.23 8.89 11.45
CA THR A 111 -14.97 9.29 10.07
C THR A 111 -14.30 8.13 9.33
N ARG A 112 -14.77 7.80 8.14
CA ARG A 112 -14.20 6.78 7.25
C ARG A 112 -13.72 7.46 5.99
N LEU A 113 -12.42 7.40 5.72
CA LEU A 113 -11.80 8.02 4.56
C LEU A 113 -11.05 6.97 3.76
N CYS A 114 -11.00 7.15 2.44
CA CYS A 114 -10.14 6.36 1.57
C CYS A 114 -9.38 7.28 0.61
N TYR A 115 -8.31 6.75 0.05
CA TYR A 115 -7.44 7.50 -0.86
C TYR A 115 -6.83 6.60 -1.91
N CYS A 116 -6.40 7.19 -3.04
CA CYS A 116 -5.53 6.56 -4.02
C CYS A 116 -4.64 7.62 -4.66
N GLY A 117 -3.34 7.32 -4.76
CA GLY A 117 -2.40 8.22 -5.43
C GLY A 117 -0.95 7.76 -5.36
N PRO A 118 -0.08 8.33 -6.20
CA PRO A 118 1.34 8.03 -6.18
C PRO A 118 2.01 8.63 -4.94
N VAL A 119 3.07 7.97 -4.50
CA VAL A 119 4.06 8.49 -3.55
C VAL A 119 5.44 8.35 -4.14
N LEU A 120 6.42 9.13 -3.65
CA LEU A 120 7.79 9.11 -4.17
C LEU A 120 8.77 8.85 -3.05
N HIS A 121 9.65 7.88 -3.26
CA HIS A 121 10.70 7.51 -2.32
C HIS A 121 12.07 7.88 -2.86
N THR A 122 12.91 8.50 -2.03
CA THR A 122 14.33 8.78 -2.37
C THR A 122 15.10 7.50 -2.67
N ARG A 123 14.71 6.37 -2.03
CA ARG A 123 15.30 5.05 -2.23
C ARG A 123 14.18 3.99 -2.34
N PRO A 124 14.40 2.93 -3.13
CA PRO A 124 13.44 1.82 -3.18
C PRO A 124 13.35 1.12 -1.83
N ALA A 125 12.18 0.59 -1.49
CA ALA A 125 11.97 -0.20 -0.26
C ALA A 125 12.63 -1.58 -0.29
N GLY A 126 13.00 -2.08 -1.47
CA GLY A 126 13.67 -3.35 -1.71
C GLY A 126 14.20 -3.42 -3.14
N LEU A 127 14.95 -4.48 -3.45
CA LEU A 127 15.62 -4.66 -4.75
C LEU A 127 14.66 -4.64 -5.96
N THR A 128 13.42 -5.04 -5.77
CA THR A 128 12.40 -5.11 -6.83
C THR A 128 11.30 -4.04 -6.69
N SER A 129 11.43 -3.14 -5.70
CA SER A 129 10.41 -2.13 -5.42
C SER A 129 10.65 -0.89 -6.26
N THR A 130 9.57 -0.32 -6.82
CA THR A 130 9.64 1.00 -7.46
C THR A 130 9.87 2.12 -6.44
N ARG A 131 10.43 3.24 -6.90
CA ARG A 131 10.51 4.48 -6.13
C ARG A 131 9.25 5.33 -6.25
N GLU A 132 8.32 4.94 -7.12
CA GLU A 132 7.01 5.57 -7.32
C GLU A 132 5.87 4.58 -7.04
N PRO A 133 5.69 4.14 -5.78
CA PRO A 133 4.55 3.27 -5.46
C PRO A 133 3.22 4.00 -5.66
N LEU A 134 2.21 3.27 -6.14
CA LEU A 134 0.83 3.74 -6.18
C LEU A 134 0.10 3.18 -4.97
N GLN A 135 -0.15 4.05 -3.98
CA GLN A 135 -0.87 3.69 -2.76
C GLN A 135 -2.37 3.80 -2.94
N ILE A 136 -3.11 2.83 -2.40
CA ILE A 136 -4.56 2.91 -2.19
C ILE A 136 -4.86 2.41 -0.78
N GLY A 137 -5.70 3.11 -0.02
CA GLY A 137 -5.92 2.77 1.38
C GLY A 137 -7.22 3.30 1.96
N ALA A 138 -7.52 2.83 3.18
CA ALA A 138 -8.72 3.19 3.94
C ALA A 138 -8.38 3.39 5.41
N GLU A 139 -8.99 4.41 6.02
CA GLU A 139 -8.71 4.87 7.38
C GLU A 139 -10.01 5.12 8.14
N ILE A 140 -10.05 4.73 9.42
CA ILE A 140 -11.13 5.07 10.37
C ILE A 140 -10.55 5.97 11.46
N TYR A 141 -11.23 7.07 11.73
CA TYR A 141 -10.90 8.01 12.79
C TYR A 141 -12.04 8.12 13.79
N GLY A 142 -11.69 8.28 15.08
CA GLY A 142 -12.64 8.62 16.14
C GLY A 142 -13.23 7.45 16.92
N HIS A 143 -12.81 6.21 16.69
CA HIS A 143 -13.24 5.03 17.46
C HIS A 143 -12.05 4.33 18.13
N ALA A 144 -12.03 4.31 19.47
CA ALA A 144 -10.93 3.76 20.26
C ALA A 144 -10.98 2.25 20.48
N GLY A 145 -12.12 1.60 20.17
CA GLY A 145 -12.33 0.17 20.40
C GLY A 145 -11.77 -0.70 19.29
N ILE A 146 -11.59 -1.97 19.60
CA ILE A 146 -11.11 -3.01 18.67
C ILE A 146 -12.05 -3.22 17.45
N ASP A 147 -13.31 -2.80 17.54
CA ASP A 147 -14.28 -3.03 16.47
C ASP A 147 -13.93 -2.26 15.18
N SER A 148 -13.26 -1.10 15.30
CA SER A 148 -12.70 -0.40 14.12
C SER A 148 -11.52 -1.14 13.51
N ASP A 149 -10.67 -1.78 14.32
CA ASP A 149 -9.57 -2.61 13.79
C ASP A 149 -10.12 -3.85 13.07
N LEU A 150 -11.17 -4.46 13.60
CA LEU A 150 -11.88 -5.57 12.97
C LEU A 150 -12.54 -5.15 11.64
N GLU A 151 -13.14 -3.95 11.58
CA GLU A 151 -13.72 -3.42 10.35
C GLU A 151 -12.63 -3.21 9.30
N ILE A 152 -11.51 -2.58 9.66
CA ILE A 152 -10.36 -2.33 8.78
C ILE A 152 -9.76 -3.64 8.28
N GLN A 153 -9.56 -4.63 9.15
CA GLN A 153 -9.05 -5.94 8.74
C GLN A 153 -9.98 -6.67 7.77
N ARG A 154 -11.29 -6.65 8.03
CA ARG A 154 -12.28 -7.27 7.10
C ARG A 154 -12.27 -6.58 5.75
N LEU A 155 -12.21 -5.25 5.72
CA LEU A 155 -12.13 -4.51 4.47
C LEU A 155 -10.82 -4.83 3.71
N LEU A 156 -9.69 -4.94 4.42
CA LEU A 156 -8.43 -5.38 3.83
C LEU A 156 -8.52 -6.79 3.24
N THR A 157 -9.09 -7.75 3.98
CA THR A 157 -9.27 -9.12 3.49
C THR A 157 -10.11 -9.15 2.21
N GLN A 158 -11.25 -8.44 2.17
CA GLN A 158 -12.09 -8.33 0.98
C GLN A 158 -11.35 -7.65 -0.19
N ALA A 159 -10.53 -6.64 0.08
CA ALA A 159 -9.72 -6.00 -0.94
C ALA A 159 -8.68 -6.97 -1.54
N LEU A 160 -8.03 -7.80 -0.71
CA LEU A 160 -7.07 -8.81 -1.15
C LEU A 160 -7.74 -9.96 -1.92
N GLU A 161 -8.93 -10.40 -1.50
CA GLU A 161 -9.75 -11.38 -2.23
C GLU A 161 -10.14 -10.86 -3.62
N LEU A 162 -10.54 -9.59 -3.71
CA LEU A 162 -10.86 -8.93 -4.97
C LEU A 162 -9.67 -8.93 -5.93
N CYS A 163 -8.43 -8.84 -5.40
CA CYS A 163 -7.20 -8.93 -6.20
C CYS A 163 -6.88 -10.37 -6.67
N ARG A 164 -7.53 -11.41 -6.10
CA ARG A 164 -7.31 -12.84 -6.45
C ARG A 164 -5.84 -13.27 -6.39
N LEU A 165 -5.13 -12.82 -5.37
CA LEU A 165 -3.71 -13.13 -5.22
C LEU A 165 -3.50 -14.57 -4.71
N PRO A 166 -2.49 -15.29 -5.20
CA PRO A 166 -2.19 -16.62 -4.68
C PRO A 166 -1.48 -16.56 -3.32
N GLY A 167 -1.90 -17.43 -2.38
CA GLY A 167 -1.19 -17.65 -1.12
C GLY A 167 -1.09 -16.40 -0.24
N VAL A 168 -2.18 -15.64 -0.14
CA VAL A 168 -2.26 -14.48 0.77
C VAL A 168 -2.24 -14.97 2.21
N ARG A 169 -1.44 -14.30 3.04
CA ARG A 169 -1.43 -14.45 4.49
C ARG A 169 -1.34 -13.09 5.17
N LEU A 170 -1.81 -13.00 6.39
CA LEU A 170 -1.74 -11.81 7.22
C LEU A 170 -0.85 -12.07 8.43
N ASP A 171 0.19 -11.28 8.61
CA ASP A 171 1.03 -11.27 9.80
C ASP A 171 0.56 -10.14 10.72
N ILE A 172 0.31 -10.44 12.01
CA ILE A 172 -0.25 -9.48 12.98
C ILE A 172 0.67 -9.44 14.21
N GLY A 173 1.08 -8.23 14.59
CA GLY A 173 1.78 -7.94 15.83
C GLY A 173 1.00 -6.95 16.71
N HIS A 174 1.53 -6.66 17.90
CA HIS A 174 0.95 -5.65 18.77
C HIS A 174 2.04 -4.89 19.53
N VAL A 175 2.27 -3.65 19.14
CA VAL A 175 3.39 -2.84 19.67
C VAL A 175 3.29 -2.56 21.17
N ALA A 176 2.10 -2.62 21.76
CA ALA A 176 1.92 -2.37 23.20
C ALA A 176 2.55 -3.45 24.09
N VAL A 177 2.81 -4.66 23.59
CA VAL A 177 3.49 -5.71 24.34
C VAL A 177 4.91 -5.28 24.68
N PHE A 178 5.71 -4.93 23.67
CA PHE A 178 7.07 -4.43 23.87
C PHE A 178 7.08 -3.10 24.66
N ARG A 179 6.19 -2.17 24.32
CA ARG A 179 6.09 -0.88 25.00
C ARG A 179 5.81 -1.05 26.50
N ALA A 180 4.94 -1.97 26.90
CA ALA A 180 4.65 -2.26 28.29
C ALA A 180 5.88 -2.83 29.04
N LEU A 181 6.67 -3.68 28.37
CA LEU A 181 7.91 -4.23 28.93
C LEU A 181 8.98 -3.14 29.12
N ALA A 182 9.15 -2.26 28.12
CA ALA A 182 10.07 -1.13 28.18
C ALA A 182 9.70 -0.14 29.30
N GLN A 183 8.42 0.23 29.39
CA GLN A 183 7.91 1.13 30.44
C GLN A 183 8.05 0.54 31.86
N ARG A 184 7.75 -0.76 32.01
CA ARG A 184 7.88 -1.47 33.30
C ARG A 184 9.29 -1.38 33.88
N SER A 185 10.33 -1.45 33.04
CA SER A 185 11.73 -1.40 33.47
C SER A 185 12.32 0.01 33.44
N GLY A 186 11.56 1.04 33.05
CA GLY A 186 12.05 2.40 33.01
C GLY A 186 13.26 2.59 32.11
N VAL A 187 13.33 1.86 30.99
CA VAL A 187 14.46 1.94 30.05
C VAL A 187 14.58 3.35 29.46
N SER A 188 15.82 3.80 29.26
CA SER A 188 16.07 5.08 28.59
C SER A 188 15.63 5.04 27.12
N PRO A 189 15.28 6.17 26.52
CA PRO A 189 14.90 6.22 25.11
C PRO A 189 15.96 5.60 24.16
N GLY A 190 17.26 5.75 24.46
CA GLY A 190 18.33 5.12 23.69
C GLY A 190 18.31 3.60 23.78
N LEU A 191 18.19 3.06 25.00
CA LEU A 191 18.09 1.60 25.17
C LEU A 191 16.81 1.04 24.56
N GLU A 192 15.70 1.76 24.64
CA GLU A 192 14.44 1.37 23.97
C GLU A 192 14.62 1.26 22.46
N ALA A 193 15.31 2.21 21.83
CA ALA A 193 15.62 2.19 20.39
C ALA A 193 16.54 1.01 20.02
N ASP A 194 17.57 0.73 20.84
CA ASP A 194 18.48 -0.41 20.63
C ASP A 194 17.76 -1.75 20.77
N LEU A 195 16.90 -1.89 21.79
CA LEU A 195 16.07 -3.08 21.99
C LEU A 195 15.09 -3.28 20.84
N PHE A 196 14.46 -2.21 20.39
CA PHE A 196 13.60 -2.22 19.21
C PHE A 196 14.35 -2.73 17.98
N ALA A 197 15.53 -2.18 17.68
CA ALA A 197 16.36 -2.61 16.55
C ALA A 197 16.77 -4.09 16.67
N GLY A 198 17.16 -4.53 17.86
CA GLY A 198 17.50 -5.94 18.13
C GLY A 198 16.32 -6.89 17.94
N LEU A 199 15.11 -6.52 18.36
CA LEU A 199 13.89 -7.30 18.13
C LEU A 199 13.52 -7.38 16.67
N GLN A 200 13.57 -6.28 15.94
CA GLN A 200 13.32 -6.23 14.48
C GLN A 200 14.29 -7.12 13.70
N ALA A 201 15.57 -7.09 14.07
CA ALA A 201 16.60 -7.93 13.47
C ALA A 201 16.57 -9.40 13.98
N LYS A 202 15.76 -9.69 15.02
CA LYS A 202 15.77 -10.95 15.78
C LYS A 202 17.20 -11.33 16.26
N ASP A 203 18.00 -10.31 16.60
CA ASP A 203 19.37 -10.49 17.11
C ASP A 203 19.34 -10.87 18.58
N VAL A 204 19.19 -12.17 18.84
CA VAL A 204 19.14 -12.73 20.21
C VAL A 204 20.40 -12.40 21.00
N SER A 205 21.58 -12.42 20.37
CA SER A 205 22.86 -12.14 21.04
C SER A 205 22.97 -10.68 21.47
N GLY A 206 22.59 -9.75 20.58
CA GLY A 206 22.49 -8.33 20.89
C GLY A 206 21.49 -8.05 22.01
N LEU A 207 20.30 -8.65 21.94
CA LEU A 207 19.28 -8.54 22.98
C LEU A 207 19.76 -9.06 24.35
N GLN A 208 20.53 -10.18 24.38
CA GLN A 208 21.13 -10.68 25.62
C GLN A 208 22.10 -9.68 26.27
N ALA A 209 22.87 -8.96 25.44
CA ALA A 209 23.79 -7.93 25.91
C ALA A 209 23.04 -6.69 26.42
N LEU A 210 22.08 -6.18 25.66
CA LEU A 210 21.29 -4.99 25.99
C LEU A 210 20.43 -5.15 27.24
N THR A 211 19.95 -6.36 27.51
CA THR A 211 19.06 -6.65 28.67
C THR A 211 19.77 -6.97 29.96
N LYS A 212 21.13 -6.99 30.04
CA LYS A 212 21.89 -7.37 31.26
C LYS A 212 21.54 -6.53 32.47
N GLY A 213 21.21 -5.25 32.30
CA GLY A 213 20.87 -4.32 33.37
C GLY A 213 19.40 -4.32 33.80
N LEU A 214 18.53 -5.08 33.12
CA LEU A 214 17.10 -5.11 33.38
C LEU A 214 16.77 -6.14 34.49
N ASP A 215 15.62 -5.98 35.16
CA ASP A 215 15.09 -6.98 36.07
C ASP A 215 14.86 -8.32 35.36
N LYS A 216 14.94 -9.41 36.12
CA LYS A 216 14.88 -10.78 35.57
C LYS A 216 13.61 -11.04 34.78
N ALA A 217 12.46 -10.52 35.20
CA ALA A 217 11.19 -10.78 34.55
C ALA A 217 11.10 -10.07 33.17
N THR A 218 11.48 -8.79 33.13
CA THR A 218 11.51 -8.02 31.88
C THR A 218 12.57 -8.55 30.91
N ARG A 219 13.77 -8.88 31.40
CA ARG A 219 14.83 -9.51 30.60
C ARG A 219 14.34 -10.80 29.95
N SER A 220 13.77 -11.71 30.72
CA SER A 220 13.25 -12.98 30.19
C SER A 220 12.15 -12.76 29.19
N ALA A 221 11.24 -11.79 29.41
CA ALA A 221 10.17 -11.48 28.53
C ALA A 221 10.67 -10.90 27.20
N ILE A 222 11.62 -9.96 27.20
CA ILE A 222 12.18 -9.37 25.96
C ILE A 222 12.90 -10.44 25.14
N LEU A 223 13.68 -11.33 25.79
CA LEU A 223 14.38 -12.42 25.11
C LEU A 223 13.43 -13.49 24.55
N LEU A 224 12.23 -13.61 25.11
CA LEU A 224 11.18 -14.52 24.64
C LEU A 224 10.43 -13.98 23.40
N LEU A 225 10.30 -12.65 23.25
CA LEU A 225 9.51 -12.08 22.14
C LEU A 225 9.87 -12.63 20.75
N PRO A 226 11.16 -12.80 20.36
CA PRO A 226 11.52 -13.38 19.08
C PRO A 226 11.06 -14.82 18.86
N GLU A 227 10.75 -15.56 19.92
CA GLU A 227 10.24 -16.93 19.87
C GLU A 227 8.69 -16.98 19.82
N LEU A 228 8.02 -15.87 20.13
CA LEU A 228 6.57 -15.76 20.16
C LEU A 228 6.05 -15.41 18.76
N TYR A 229 6.21 -16.35 17.84
CA TYR A 229 5.67 -16.28 16.47
C TYR A 229 5.01 -17.61 16.09
N GLY A 230 3.98 -17.55 15.24
CA GLY A 230 3.25 -18.73 14.79
C GLY A 230 1.76 -18.47 14.66
N GLY A 231 0.94 -19.49 14.87
CA GLY A 231 -0.51 -19.40 14.85
C GLY A 231 -1.09 -18.86 16.17
N ARG A 232 -2.38 -19.11 16.40
CA ARG A 232 -3.10 -18.60 17.59
C ARG A 232 -2.57 -19.18 18.91
N GLU A 233 -1.87 -20.31 18.89
CA GLU A 233 -1.20 -20.92 20.07
C GLU A 233 -0.20 -19.97 20.72
N VAL A 234 0.38 -19.03 19.96
CA VAL A 234 1.29 -17.98 20.46
C VAL A 234 0.62 -17.14 21.55
N ILE A 235 -0.68 -16.84 21.42
CA ILE A 235 -1.41 -16.04 22.41
C ILE A 235 -1.47 -16.77 23.75
N ALA A 236 -1.77 -18.08 23.73
CA ALA A 236 -1.83 -18.88 24.95
C ALA A 236 -0.44 -19.02 25.60
N ARG A 237 0.62 -19.18 24.80
CA ARG A 237 2.01 -19.21 25.27
C ARG A 237 2.39 -17.85 25.88
N ALA A 238 2.11 -16.75 25.20
CA ALA A 238 2.39 -15.40 25.69
C ALA A 238 1.67 -15.10 27.02
N ARG A 239 0.41 -15.52 27.18
CA ARG A 239 -0.34 -15.36 28.44
C ARG A 239 0.30 -16.10 29.61
N ARG A 240 0.97 -17.24 29.40
CA ARG A 240 1.63 -18.01 30.44
C ARG A 240 3.03 -17.50 30.80
N GLU A 241 3.77 -17.01 29.79
CA GLU A 241 5.21 -16.80 29.89
C GLU A 241 5.62 -15.33 30.04
N LEU A 242 4.74 -14.39 29.56
CA LEU A 242 4.96 -12.97 29.78
C LEU A 242 4.52 -12.52 31.17
N PRO A 243 5.18 -11.50 31.75
CA PRO A 243 4.80 -10.98 33.06
C PRO A 243 3.38 -10.40 33.03
N GLU A 244 2.68 -10.54 34.14
CA GLU A 244 1.36 -9.97 34.32
C GLU A 244 1.42 -8.44 34.22
N HIS A 245 0.71 -7.87 33.25
CA HIS A 245 0.63 -6.44 33.02
C HIS A 245 -0.65 -6.10 32.23
N ALA A 246 -1.42 -5.13 32.70
CA ALA A 246 -2.74 -4.79 32.11
C ALA A 246 -2.70 -4.50 30.61
N GLN A 247 -1.66 -3.79 30.12
CA GLN A 247 -1.51 -3.50 28.69
C GLN A 247 -1.17 -4.76 27.87
N ILE A 248 -0.36 -5.68 28.42
CA ILE A 248 -0.04 -6.96 27.76
C ILE A 248 -1.30 -7.82 27.67
N THR A 249 -2.04 -7.95 28.77
CA THR A 249 -3.30 -8.71 28.81
C THR A 249 -4.29 -8.19 27.79
N ARG A 250 -4.45 -6.85 27.68
CA ARG A 250 -5.32 -6.21 26.70
C ARG A 250 -4.82 -6.47 25.26
N ALA A 251 -3.53 -6.28 25.01
CA ALA A 251 -2.95 -6.53 23.66
C ALA A 251 -3.15 -7.98 23.21
N LEU A 252 -2.99 -8.95 24.08
CA LEU A 252 -3.24 -10.37 23.78
C LEU A 252 -4.73 -10.67 23.57
N ALA A 253 -5.64 -9.97 24.25
CA ALA A 253 -7.07 -10.07 24.01
C ALA A 253 -7.47 -9.45 22.66
N ASP A 254 -6.86 -8.32 22.28
CA ASP A 254 -7.07 -7.71 20.98
C ASP A 254 -6.58 -8.62 19.85
N LEU A 255 -5.40 -9.21 19.96
CA LEU A 255 -4.88 -10.20 19.02
C LEU A 255 -5.78 -11.43 18.89
N ASP A 256 -6.33 -11.92 20.00
CA ASP A 256 -7.24 -13.07 20.01
C ASP A 256 -8.53 -12.76 19.20
N ARG A 257 -9.10 -11.56 19.38
CA ARG A 257 -10.26 -11.10 18.59
C ARG A 257 -9.92 -10.90 17.11
N LEU A 258 -8.79 -10.26 16.81
CA LEU A 258 -8.37 -9.96 15.43
C LEU A 258 -8.08 -11.24 14.63
N THR A 259 -7.53 -12.26 15.27
CA THR A 259 -7.20 -13.53 14.61
C THR A 259 -8.38 -14.52 14.53
N ALA A 260 -9.42 -14.35 15.36
CA ALA A 260 -10.59 -15.25 15.39
C ALA A 260 -11.52 -15.13 14.17
N THR A 261 -11.49 -13.99 13.47
CA THR A 261 -12.46 -13.61 12.44
C THR A 261 -11.90 -13.55 11.02
N GLN A 262 -10.71 -14.13 10.80
CA GLN A 262 -10.04 -14.07 9.50
C GLN A 262 -10.32 -15.30 8.65
N ASP A 263 -10.70 -15.07 7.39
CA ASP A 263 -10.91 -16.12 6.38
C ASP A 263 -9.62 -16.49 5.62
N ILE A 264 -8.53 -15.74 5.87
CA ILE A 264 -7.20 -15.99 5.31
C ILE A 264 -6.23 -16.48 6.40
N PRO A 265 -5.16 -17.22 6.05
CA PRO A 265 -4.14 -17.64 7.00
C PRO A 265 -3.55 -16.44 7.76
N VAL A 266 -3.49 -16.55 9.07
CA VAL A 266 -2.95 -15.52 9.96
C VAL A 266 -1.78 -16.08 10.74
N SER A 267 -0.68 -15.33 10.82
CA SER A 267 0.39 -15.55 11.79
C SER A 267 0.52 -14.38 12.76
N ILE A 268 0.98 -14.68 13.96
CA ILE A 268 1.25 -13.70 15.01
C ILE A 268 2.76 -13.63 15.19
N ASP A 269 3.32 -12.42 15.28
CA ASP A 269 4.72 -12.19 15.63
C ASP A 269 4.82 -11.04 16.64
N LEU A 270 5.16 -11.36 17.90
CA LEU A 270 5.26 -10.34 18.95
C LEU A 270 6.58 -9.57 18.93
N ALA A 271 7.55 -10.00 18.12
CA ALA A 271 8.77 -9.24 17.85
C ALA A 271 8.67 -8.38 16.59
N ASP A 272 7.61 -8.54 15.80
CA ASP A 272 7.36 -7.66 14.66
C ASP A 272 6.81 -6.32 15.14
N LEU A 273 7.71 -5.36 15.26
CA LEU A 273 7.44 -4.01 15.74
C LEU A 273 7.39 -3.00 14.59
N ARG A 274 7.01 -3.42 13.37
CA ARG A 274 6.88 -2.51 12.23
C ARG A 274 6.07 -1.27 12.60
N GLY A 275 6.60 -0.10 12.25
CA GLY A 275 5.94 1.16 12.56
C GLY A 275 5.80 1.45 14.07
N TYR A 276 6.65 0.90 14.95
CA TYR A 276 6.60 1.08 16.40
C TYR A 276 6.45 2.54 16.85
N HIS A 277 7.16 3.45 16.17
CA HIS A 277 7.08 4.88 16.47
C HIS A 277 5.78 5.54 15.97
N TYR A 278 5.08 4.88 15.05
CA TYR A 278 3.83 5.35 14.45
C TYR A 278 2.61 4.67 15.07
N HIS A 279 2.65 3.33 15.24
CA HIS A 279 1.53 2.55 15.76
C HIS A 279 1.37 2.66 17.26
N SER A 280 0.11 2.60 17.74
CA SER A 280 -0.25 2.60 19.17
C SER A 280 -0.83 1.26 19.64
N GLY A 281 -1.21 0.39 18.75
CA GLY A 281 -1.93 -0.86 19.02
C GLY A 281 -1.49 -2.02 18.12
N ALA A 282 -2.46 -2.74 17.57
CA ALA A 282 -2.20 -3.79 16.58
C ALA A 282 -1.58 -3.22 15.31
N ALA A 283 -0.62 -3.94 14.75
CA ALA A 283 -0.03 -3.67 13.44
C ALA A 283 -0.10 -4.95 12.61
N PHE A 284 -0.36 -4.83 11.32
CA PHE A 284 -0.49 -5.97 10.44
C PHE A 284 0.13 -5.72 9.06
N ALA A 285 0.54 -6.82 8.41
CA ALA A 285 1.07 -6.81 7.06
C ALA A 285 0.52 -7.98 6.27
N ALA A 286 0.10 -7.76 5.04
CA ALA A 286 -0.31 -8.84 4.14
C ALA A 286 0.83 -9.19 3.19
N TYR A 287 1.04 -10.48 2.99
CA TYR A 287 2.01 -11.05 2.08
C TYR A 287 1.33 -11.97 1.08
N CYS A 288 1.95 -12.17 -0.06
CA CYS A 288 1.54 -13.19 -1.03
C CYS A 288 2.74 -14.05 -1.47
N ALA A 289 2.47 -15.22 -2.03
CA ALA A 289 3.52 -16.21 -2.33
C ALA A 289 4.57 -15.76 -3.37
N ARG A 290 4.29 -14.70 -4.14
CA ARG A 290 5.14 -14.27 -5.27
C ARG A 290 5.98 -13.03 -5.00
N LEU A 291 5.80 -12.37 -3.87
CA LEU A 291 6.56 -11.17 -3.50
C LEU A 291 7.22 -11.34 -2.13
N PRO A 292 8.49 -10.93 -1.98
CA PRO A 292 9.17 -10.93 -0.69
C PRO A 292 8.65 -9.81 0.23
N ASN A 293 8.14 -8.72 -0.36
CA ASN A 293 7.66 -7.56 0.38
C ASN A 293 6.15 -7.67 0.69
N ALA A 294 5.70 -6.97 1.73
CA ALA A 294 4.29 -6.86 2.05
C ALA A 294 3.55 -6.13 0.91
N VAL A 295 2.39 -6.64 0.53
CA VAL A 295 1.47 -6.02 -0.45
C VAL A 295 0.48 -5.06 0.22
N ALA A 296 0.37 -5.14 1.54
CA ALA A 296 -0.38 -4.20 2.37
C ALA A 296 0.27 -4.03 3.73
N LEU A 297 0.16 -2.84 4.30
CA LEU A 297 0.57 -2.49 5.65
C LEU A 297 -0.56 -1.75 6.34
N GLY A 298 -0.75 -1.95 7.64
CA GLY A 298 -1.77 -1.25 8.40
C GLY A 298 -1.63 -1.43 9.91
N GLY A 299 -2.55 -0.81 10.64
CA GLY A 299 -2.62 -0.91 12.09
C GLY A 299 -3.24 0.31 12.76
N ARG A 300 -3.23 0.33 14.10
CA ARG A 300 -3.75 1.40 14.94
C ARG A 300 -2.68 2.45 15.24
N TYR A 301 -3.03 3.73 15.09
CA TYR A 301 -2.11 4.87 15.26
C TYR A 301 -2.79 6.11 15.87
N ASP A 302 -3.21 6.05 17.11
CA ASP A 302 -4.03 7.06 17.79
C ASP A 302 -3.36 8.43 18.00
N GLY A 303 -2.02 8.50 17.89
CA GLY A 303 -1.24 9.71 18.19
C GLY A 303 -1.02 10.67 17.06
N VAL A 304 -1.18 10.26 15.81
CA VAL A 304 -0.76 11.04 14.63
C VAL A 304 -1.51 12.36 14.49
N GLY A 305 -2.82 12.35 14.73
CA GLY A 305 -3.64 13.57 14.67
C GLY A 305 -3.25 14.65 15.68
N LYS A 306 -2.53 14.29 16.76
CA LYS A 306 -2.06 15.25 17.78
C LYS A 306 -1.15 16.33 17.16
N ALA A 307 -0.31 15.94 16.22
CA ALA A 307 0.59 16.86 15.52
C ALA A 307 -0.17 17.92 14.69
N PHE A 308 -1.41 17.62 14.33
CA PHE A 308 -2.33 18.52 13.61
C PHE A 308 -3.37 19.17 14.51
N GLY A 309 -3.13 19.18 15.83
CA GLY A 309 -3.98 19.86 16.84
C GLY A 309 -5.10 19.02 17.42
N ARG A 310 -5.36 17.80 16.93
CA ARG A 310 -6.43 16.92 17.43
C ARG A 310 -6.04 15.46 17.44
N ALA A 311 -5.69 14.93 18.61
CA ALA A 311 -5.51 13.48 18.77
C ALA A 311 -6.85 12.76 18.66
N ARG A 312 -6.93 11.78 17.75
CA ARG A 312 -8.09 10.90 17.60
C ARG A 312 -7.61 9.45 17.45
N PRO A 313 -8.32 8.50 18.05
CA PRO A 313 -8.10 7.10 17.73
C PRO A 313 -8.21 6.88 16.23
N ALA A 314 -7.24 6.18 15.65
CA ALA A 314 -7.17 5.93 14.23
C ALA A 314 -6.64 4.54 13.93
N THR A 315 -7.20 3.92 12.91
CA THR A 315 -6.74 2.64 12.36
C THR A 315 -7.00 2.60 10.86
N GLY A 316 -6.11 1.96 10.11
CA GLY A 316 -6.24 1.90 8.66
C GLY A 316 -5.23 0.98 8.00
N PHE A 317 -5.26 0.94 6.68
CA PHE A 317 -4.30 0.21 5.87
C PHE A 317 -3.99 0.91 4.55
N THR A 318 -2.81 0.62 4.03
CA THR A 318 -2.35 0.97 2.69
C THR A 318 -2.05 -0.30 1.91
N LEU A 319 -2.53 -0.38 0.67
CA LEU A 319 -2.19 -1.37 -0.34
C LEU A 319 -1.27 -0.74 -1.39
N TYR A 320 -0.38 -1.52 -1.97
CA TYR A 320 0.50 -1.12 -3.07
C TYR A 320 -0.11 -1.60 -4.39
N LEU A 321 -0.88 -0.72 -5.03
CA LEU A 321 -1.75 -1.06 -6.15
C LEU A 321 -0.98 -1.58 -7.38
N LEU A 322 0.21 -1.04 -7.64
CA LEU A 322 1.05 -1.46 -8.77
C LEU A 322 1.47 -2.93 -8.64
N GLU A 323 1.97 -3.31 -7.45
CA GLU A 323 2.35 -4.68 -7.14
C GLU A 323 1.15 -5.63 -7.20
N LEU A 324 0.00 -5.20 -6.69
CA LEU A 324 -1.24 -5.97 -6.74
C LEU A 324 -1.71 -6.23 -8.17
N ALA A 325 -1.70 -5.20 -9.01
CA ALA A 325 -2.14 -5.31 -10.41
C ALA A 325 -1.23 -6.23 -11.25
N ARG A 326 0.09 -6.22 -10.98
CA ARG A 326 1.05 -7.13 -11.63
C ARG A 326 0.88 -8.60 -11.26
N LEU A 327 0.36 -8.85 -10.06
CA LEU A 327 0.13 -10.21 -9.56
C LEU A 327 -1.26 -10.73 -9.84
N ALA A 328 -2.25 -9.83 -9.98
CA ALA A 328 -3.61 -10.18 -10.29
C ALA A 328 -3.70 -10.87 -11.66
N PRO A 329 -4.68 -11.77 -11.87
CA PRO A 329 -4.93 -12.33 -13.18
C PRO A 329 -5.15 -11.23 -14.22
N ALA A 330 -4.48 -11.35 -15.38
CA ALA A 330 -4.64 -10.38 -16.46
C ALA A 330 -6.11 -10.33 -16.92
N GLU A 331 -6.65 -9.13 -16.98
CA GLU A 331 -7.96 -8.93 -17.58
C GLU A 331 -7.84 -9.03 -19.11
N PRO A 332 -8.77 -9.74 -19.79
CA PRO A 332 -8.75 -9.79 -21.24
C PRO A 332 -8.88 -8.37 -21.82
N ALA A 333 -8.13 -8.11 -22.88
CA ALA A 333 -8.30 -6.86 -23.59
C ALA A 333 -9.76 -6.75 -24.11
N PRO A 334 -10.40 -5.58 -24.05
CA PRO A 334 -11.73 -5.42 -24.59
C PRO A 334 -11.70 -5.75 -26.09
N ALA A 335 -12.72 -6.49 -26.55
CA ALA A 335 -12.87 -6.78 -27.96
C ALA A 335 -12.92 -5.47 -28.74
N CYS A 336 -12.12 -5.39 -29.83
CA CYS A 336 -12.08 -4.22 -30.69
C CYS A 336 -12.81 -4.51 -32.00
N ILE A 337 -13.62 -3.56 -32.44
CA ILE A 337 -14.31 -3.59 -33.71
C ILE A 337 -13.60 -2.63 -34.69
N ARG A 338 -13.07 -3.16 -35.77
CA ARG A 338 -12.48 -2.36 -36.84
C ARG A 338 -13.59 -1.82 -37.73
N ALA A 339 -13.62 -0.53 -37.99
CA ALA A 339 -14.56 0.12 -38.91
C ALA A 339 -13.80 0.62 -40.12
N PRO A 340 -14.30 0.37 -41.36
CA PRO A 340 -13.65 0.84 -42.56
C PRO A 340 -13.73 2.37 -42.69
N ARG A 341 -12.79 2.95 -43.45
CA ARG A 341 -12.91 4.32 -43.87
C ARG A 341 -13.95 4.44 -44.96
N ALA A 342 -15.03 5.15 -44.71
CA ALA A 342 -16.04 5.46 -45.75
C ALA A 342 -16.70 6.80 -45.43
N SER A 343 -17.00 7.56 -46.48
CA SER A 343 -17.80 8.78 -46.40
C SER A 343 -19.29 8.42 -46.37
N ASP A 344 -19.71 7.73 -45.32
CA ASP A 344 -21.07 7.22 -45.16
C ASP A 344 -21.62 7.70 -43.81
N PRO A 345 -22.62 8.63 -43.82
CA PRO A 345 -23.22 9.09 -42.55
C PRO A 345 -23.81 7.96 -41.71
N THR A 346 -24.24 6.86 -42.37
CA THR A 346 -24.79 5.69 -41.62
C THR A 346 -23.70 4.91 -40.91
N LEU A 347 -22.43 4.93 -41.41
CA LEU A 347 -21.28 4.36 -40.71
C LEU A 347 -20.97 5.16 -39.43
N ALA A 348 -20.91 6.49 -39.53
CA ALA A 348 -20.67 7.35 -38.37
C ALA A 348 -21.74 7.13 -37.28
N ALA A 349 -23.00 7.02 -37.67
CA ALA A 349 -24.11 6.73 -36.76
C ALA A 349 -23.98 5.34 -36.11
N ALA A 350 -23.55 4.31 -36.87
CA ALA A 350 -23.35 2.96 -36.37
C ALA A 350 -22.17 2.91 -35.36
N MET A 351 -21.03 3.54 -35.68
CA MET A 351 -19.88 3.64 -34.74
C MET A 351 -20.28 4.37 -33.45
N ALA A 352 -20.98 5.51 -33.57
CA ALA A 352 -21.43 6.28 -32.41
C ALA A 352 -22.37 5.47 -31.53
N ARG A 353 -23.24 4.64 -32.08
CA ARG A 353 -24.14 3.74 -31.34
C ARG A 353 -23.34 2.69 -30.56
N LEU A 354 -22.39 2.02 -31.24
CA LEU A 354 -21.55 0.99 -30.61
C LEU A 354 -20.71 1.59 -29.49
N ARG A 355 -20.07 2.74 -29.68
CA ARG A 355 -19.29 3.44 -28.66
C ARG A 355 -20.15 3.84 -27.44
N ARG A 356 -21.40 4.27 -27.66
CA ARG A 356 -22.34 4.54 -26.56
C ARG A 356 -22.76 3.28 -25.80
N ALA A 357 -22.70 2.11 -26.45
CA ALA A 357 -22.92 0.82 -25.81
C ALA A 357 -21.67 0.29 -25.09
N GLY A 358 -20.56 1.04 -25.08
CA GLY A 358 -19.30 0.65 -24.42
C GLY A 358 -18.33 -0.15 -25.30
N GLU A 359 -18.66 -0.36 -26.57
CA GLU A 359 -17.79 -1.09 -27.50
C GLU A 359 -16.59 -0.25 -27.95
N VAL A 360 -15.43 -0.88 -28.08
CA VAL A 360 -14.23 -0.24 -28.64
C VAL A 360 -14.30 -0.32 -30.15
N VAL A 361 -14.45 0.82 -30.81
CA VAL A 361 -14.52 0.92 -32.28
C VAL A 361 -13.42 1.81 -32.81
N ILE A 362 -12.50 1.23 -33.59
CA ILE A 362 -11.40 1.93 -34.26
C ILE A 362 -11.74 2.08 -35.76
N GLN A 363 -11.70 3.30 -36.27
CA GLN A 363 -11.87 3.54 -37.68
C GLN A 363 -10.53 3.61 -38.40
N ASP A 364 -10.41 2.96 -39.55
CA ASP A 364 -9.22 3.01 -40.39
C ASP A 364 -8.86 4.44 -40.79
N LEU A 365 -7.57 4.75 -40.71
CA LEU A 365 -7.04 6.03 -41.18
C LEU A 365 -6.64 5.96 -42.66
N PRO A 366 -6.63 7.09 -43.40
CA PRO A 366 -6.19 7.12 -44.80
C PRO A 366 -4.78 6.58 -44.98
N GLY A 367 -4.61 5.64 -45.91
CA GLY A 367 -3.32 5.02 -46.19
C GLY A 367 -2.89 3.91 -45.27
N HIS A 368 -3.69 3.63 -44.21
CA HIS A 368 -3.44 2.61 -43.18
C HIS A 368 -4.56 1.55 -43.13
N GLU A 369 -5.35 1.42 -44.17
CA GLU A 369 -6.53 0.53 -44.21
C GLU A 369 -6.15 -0.96 -44.15
N ASN A 370 -4.91 -1.31 -44.53
CA ASN A 370 -4.41 -2.69 -44.54
C ASN A 370 -3.37 -2.99 -43.44
N GLU A 371 -3.08 -2.03 -42.57
CA GLU A 371 -2.17 -2.26 -41.48
C GLU A 371 -2.81 -3.21 -40.45
N SER A 372 -2.09 -4.25 -40.10
CA SER A 372 -2.53 -5.12 -39.03
C SER A 372 -2.49 -4.34 -37.71
N ASP A 373 -3.61 -4.31 -37.03
CA ASP A 373 -3.77 -3.68 -35.71
C ASP A 373 -3.14 -4.58 -34.60
N GLU A 374 -2.05 -5.29 -34.95
CA GLU A 374 -1.34 -6.26 -34.08
C GLU A 374 -2.29 -7.26 -33.36
N GLY A 375 -3.41 -7.63 -34.02
CA GLY A 375 -4.41 -8.54 -33.46
C GLY A 375 -5.32 -7.91 -32.37
N ARG A 376 -5.33 -6.57 -32.23
CA ARG A 376 -6.19 -5.89 -31.25
C ARG A 376 -7.67 -5.99 -31.59
N CYS A 377 -8.04 -5.88 -32.86
CA CYS A 377 -9.42 -6.01 -33.31
C CYS A 377 -9.74 -7.44 -33.69
N THR A 378 -10.76 -8.00 -33.06
CA THR A 378 -11.30 -9.34 -33.31
C THR A 378 -12.54 -9.31 -34.21
N HIS A 379 -13.11 -8.13 -34.44
CA HIS A 379 -14.33 -7.92 -35.21
C HIS A 379 -14.17 -6.78 -36.19
N ALA A 380 -14.97 -6.82 -37.25
CA ALA A 380 -15.08 -5.73 -38.21
C ALA A 380 -16.53 -5.26 -38.38
N LEU A 381 -16.69 -3.97 -38.67
CA LEU A 381 -17.98 -3.37 -39.04
C LEU A 381 -18.14 -3.43 -40.56
N VAL A 382 -19.02 -4.28 -41.04
CA VAL A 382 -19.25 -4.51 -42.47
C VAL A 382 -20.67 -4.10 -42.90
N LYS A 383 -20.83 -3.54 -44.10
CA LYS A 383 -22.15 -3.16 -44.61
C LYS A 383 -22.78 -4.34 -45.35
N GLN A 384 -23.93 -4.85 -44.85
CA GLN A 384 -24.71 -5.89 -45.50
C GLN A 384 -26.15 -5.47 -45.65
N LYS A 385 -26.72 -5.65 -46.85
CA LYS A 385 -28.10 -5.26 -47.17
C LYS A 385 -28.47 -3.85 -46.71
N GLY A 386 -27.52 -2.91 -46.90
CA GLY A 386 -27.67 -1.51 -46.51
C GLY A 386 -27.53 -1.19 -45.03
N LYS A 387 -27.23 -2.17 -44.15
CA LYS A 387 -27.05 -1.97 -42.70
C LYS A 387 -25.64 -2.34 -42.27
N TRP A 388 -25.07 -1.59 -41.32
CA TRP A 388 -23.78 -1.89 -40.70
C TRP A 388 -23.96 -2.93 -39.61
N GLN A 389 -23.19 -4.01 -39.69
CA GLN A 389 -23.22 -5.14 -38.78
C GLN A 389 -21.81 -5.49 -38.32
N VAL A 390 -21.65 -5.87 -37.05
CA VAL A 390 -20.40 -6.39 -36.47
C VAL A 390 -20.26 -7.83 -36.90
N ARG A 391 -19.06 -8.21 -37.36
CA ARG A 391 -18.67 -9.59 -37.71
C ARG A 391 -17.28 -9.89 -37.15
N GLU A 392 -17.06 -11.11 -36.82
CA GLU A 392 -15.75 -11.65 -36.47
C GLU A 392 -14.82 -11.59 -37.72
N LEU A 393 -13.52 -11.26 -37.47
CA LEU A 393 -12.48 -11.14 -38.52
C LEU A 393 -11.89 -12.49 -38.85
#